data_8d2c855fe7c0a834ffd9eaad58e9c81a
#
_entry.id   8d2c855fe7c0a834ffd9eaad58e9c81a
#
_cell.length_a   1.000
_cell.length_b   1.000
_cell.length_c   1.000
_cell.angle_alpha   90.00
_cell.angle_beta   90.00
_cell.angle_gamma   90.00
#
_symmetry.space_group_name_H-M   'P 1'
#
loop_
_entity.id
_entity.type
_entity.pdbx_description
1 polymer ?
#
loop_
_entity_poly.entity_id
_entity_poly.type
_entity_poly.pdbx_seq_one_letter_code
_entity_poly.pdbx_strand_id
1 'polypeptide(L)'
;MVEYRSFGEVVMELKADMPYPSMDGIQENACMLRAVSPAYAGREGEMTAILQYVYQSVLLGACDKKEWAESLLAIAVNEMHHLEILGTLICKLGAPPIFTACPPYPVGYYSASFVNYVKTPAAMFRADLYGERCAVEGYRSMLCKLSDPHVSAVIERIIADELVHIETLERLLSEA
;
A
#
# COMPACT_ATOMS: atom_id res chain seq x y z
N MET A 1 27.50 -0.31 16.38
CA MET A 1 26.60 -1.44 16.73
C MET A 1 25.21 -0.96 16.43
N VAL A 2 24.55 -1.45 15.40
CA VAL A 2 23.17 -1.07 15.06
C VAL A 2 22.27 -1.73 16.12
N GLU A 3 21.66 -0.95 17.01
CA GLU A 3 20.64 -1.47 17.91
C GLU A 3 19.44 -1.93 17.08
N TYR A 4 19.22 -3.23 17.07
CA TYR A 4 18.04 -3.83 16.48
C TYR A 4 16.83 -3.52 17.37
N ARG A 5 15.99 -2.58 16.97
CA ARG A 5 14.66 -2.43 17.59
C ARG A 5 13.78 -3.59 17.13
N SER A 6 13.32 -4.39 18.08
CA SER A 6 12.32 -5.42 17.79
C SER A 6 10.99 -4.73 17.41
N PHE A 7 10.21 -5.35 16.53
CA PHE A 7 8.83 -4.95 16.17
C PHE A 7 7.85 -4.85 17.37
N GLY A 8 8.32 -4.93 18.60
CA GLY A 8 7.51 -4.88 19.82
C GLY A 8 7.21 -3.47 20.36
N GLU A 9 7.83 -2.41 19.84
CA GLU A 9 7.35 -1.03 20.08
C GLU A 9 6.28 -0.72 19.03
N VAL A 10 5.08 -0.37 19.49
CA VAL A 10 3.92 -0.06 18.64
C VAL A 10 4.31 1.02 17.64
N VAL A 11 4.52 0.63 16.39
CA VAL A 11 4.61 1.58 15.28
C VAL A 11 3.19 2.11 15.08
N MET A 12 2.99 3.43 15.28
CA MET A 12 1.70 4.04 14.97
C MET A 12 1.48 4.00 13.46
N GLU A 13 0.34 3.45 13.05
CA GLU A 13 -0.08 3.50 11.65
C GLU A 13 -0.30 4.96 11.23
N LEU A 14 0.18 5.33 10.07
CA LEU A 14 -0.15 6.60 9.42
C LEU A 14 -1.39 6.39 8.54
N LYS A 15 -2.54 6.78 9.06
CA LYS A 15 -3.83 6.61 8.38
C LYS A 15 -4.80 7.74 8.72
N ALA A 16 -5.85 7.88 7.92
CA ALA A 16 -6.95 8.80 8.18
C ALA A 16 -7.72 8.40 9.44
N ASP A 17 -8.16 9.38 10.22
CA ASP A 17 -8.97 9.17 11.43
C ASP A 17 -10.43 8.88 11.08
N MET A 18 -10.63 7.73 10.44
CA MET A 18 -11.94 7.23 9.98
C MET A 18 -12.00 5.72 10.13
N PRO A 19 -13.15 5.12 10.49
CA PRO A 19 -13.30 3.67 10.53
C PRO A 19 -13.27 3.08 9.11
N TYR A 20 -12.80 1.83 9.00
CA TYR A 20 -12.97 1.09 7.75
C TYR A 20 -14.42 0.59 7.63
N PRO A 21 -15.03 0.67 6.43
CA PRO A 21 -16.39 0.19 6.21
C PRO A 21 -16.49 -1.32 6.30
N SER A 22 -17.69 -1.83 6.63
CA SER A 22 -17.97 -3.27 6.59
C SER A 22 -17.93 -3.78 5.15
N MET A 23 -17.38 -4.98 4.99
CA MET A 23 -17.39 -5.74 3.74
C MET A 23 -18.53 -6.78 3.70
N ASP A 24 -19.51 -6.69 4.60
CA ASP A 24 -20.61 -7.64 4.64
C ASP A 24 -21.54 -7.44 3.44
N GLY A 25 -22.05 -8.55 2.91
CA GLY A 25 -22.98 -8.52 1.77
C GLY A 25 -22.31 -8.43 0.40
N ILE A 26 -21.00 -8.24 0.29
CA ILE A 26 -20.28 -8.28 -0.99
C ILE A 26 -20.43 -9.67 -1.61
N GLN A 27 -20.85 -9.71 -2.88
CA GLN A 27 -21.07 -10.93 -3.65
C GLN A 27 -19.95 -11.16 -4.67
N GLU A 28 -19.76 -12.41 -5.08
CA GLU A 28 -18.83 -12.78 -6.13
C GLU A 28 -19.07 -11.99 -7.41
N ASN A 29 -18.01 -11.41 -7.97
CA ASN A 29 -18.07 -10.60 -9.17
C ASN A 29 -16.73 -10.57 -9.92
N ALA A 30 -16.66 -11.27 -11.04
CA ALA A 30 -15.44 -11.37 -11.83
C ALA A 30 -14.99 -10.05 -12.48
N CYS A 31 -15.89 -9.08 -12.70
CA CYS A 31 -15.52 -7.78 -13.24
C CYS A 31 -14.85 -6.92 -12.17
N MET A 32 -15.42 -6.86 -10.97
CA MET A 32 -14.82 -6.15 -9.84
C MET A 32 -13.53 -6.83 -9.38
N LEU A 33 -13.46 -8.16 -9.37
CA LEU A 33 -12.24 -8.90 -9.10
C LEU A 33 -11.08 -8.45 -10.01
N ARG A 34 -11.33 -8.35 -11.33
CA ARG A 34 -10.30 -7.86 -12.27
C ARG A 34 -9.93 -6.41 -12.07
N ALA A 35 -10.85 -5.58 -11.57
CA ALA A 35 -10.57 -4.18 -11.29
C ALA A 35 -9.70 -3.99 -10.03
N VAL A 36 -9.96 -4.78 -8.97
CA VAL A 36 -9.28 -4.69 -7.66
C VAL A 36 -7.90 -5.36 -7.68
N SER A 37 -7.76 -6.49 -8.36
CA SER A 37 -6.57 -7.35 -8.28
C SER A 37 -5.22 -6.67 -8.55
N PRO A 38 -5.09 -5.72 -9.52
CA PRO A 38 -3.82 -5.05 -9.75
C PRO A 38 -3.30 -4.25 -8.56
N ALA A 39 -4.18 -3.68 -7.74
CA ALA A 39 -3.79 -2.95 -6.53
C ALA A 39 -3.22 -3.86 -5.45
N TYR A 40 -3.62 -5.13 -5.40
CA TYR A 40 -3.14 -6.08 -4.39
C TYR A 40 -1.65 -6.43 -4.56
N ALA A 41 -1.26 -6.98 -5.71
CA ALA A 41 0.09 -7.47 -5.95
C ALA A 41 0.59 -7.19 -7.38
N GLY A 42 0.06 -6.16 -8.02
CA GLY A 42 0.60 -5.63 -9.27
C GLY A 42 1.90 -4.85 -9.05
N ARG A 43 2.48 -4.37 -10.14
CA ARG A 43 3.73 -3.59 -10.10
C ARG A 43 3.64 -2.36 -9.20
N GLU A 44 2.51 -1.69 -9.20
CA GLU A 44 2.24 -0.45 -8.45
C GLU A 44 1.13 -0.70 -7.40
N GLY A 45 1.10 -1.93 -6.85
CA GLY A 45 0.16 -2.32 -5.81
C GLY A 45 0.83 -2.36 -4.44
N GLU A 46 0.01 -2.63 -3.41
CA GLU A 46 0.40 -2.57 -1.99
C GLU A 46 1.63 -3.42 -1.65
N MET A 47 1.77 -4.59 -2.26
CA MET A 47 2.95 -5.43 -2.03
C MET A 47 4.26 -4.71 -2.41
N THR A 48 4.25 -3.89 -3.47
CA THR A 48 5.43 -3.12 -3.89
C THR A 48 5.70 -1.97 -2.91
N ALA A 49 4.66 -1.26 -2.49
CA ALA A 49 4.75 -0.18 -1.51
C ALA A 49 5.34 -0.69 -0.19
N ILE A 50 4.80 -1.77 0.38
CA ILE A 50 5.29 -2.41 1.60
C ILE A 50 6.79 -2.70 1.51
N LEU A 51 7.21 -3.43 0.48
CA LEU A 51 8.60 -3.84 0.35
C LEU A 51 9.55 -2.66 0.09
N GLN A 52 9.09 -1.64 -0.62
CA GLN A 52 9.85 -0.41 -0.88
C GLN A 52 10.06 0.37 0.41
N TYR A 53 9.02 0.62 1.18
CA TYR A 53 9.10 1.32 2.45
C TYR A 53 9.95 0.58 3.49
N VAL A 54 9.81 -0.74 3.59
CA VAL A 54 10.66 -1.56 4.48
C VAL A 54 12.14 -1.47 4.05
N TYR A 55 12.45 -1.60 2.76
CA TYR A 55 13.81 -1.46 2.25
C TYR A 55 14.41 -0.09 2.59
N GLN A 56 13.67 0.99 2.33
CA GLN A 56 14.12 2.35 2.55
C GLN A 56 14.27 2.67 4.05
N SER A 57 13.31 2.23 4.88
CA SER A 57 13.36 2.37 6.34
C SER A 57 14.64 1.74 6.92
N VAL A 58 15.01 0.55 6.47
CA VAL A 58 16.26 -0.11 6.89
C VAL A 58 17.49 0.71 6.50
N LEU A 59 17.53 1.26 5.29
CA LEU A 59 18.66 2.08 4.85
C LEU A 59 18.75 3.40 5.62
N LEU A 60 17.62 4.07 5.86
CA LEU A 60 17.57 5.33 6.60
C LEU A 60 18.00 5.12 8.06
N GLY A 61 17.53 4.05 8.69
CA GLY A 61 17.94 3.66 10.03
C GLY A 61 19.45 3.39 10.15
N ALA A 62 20.05 2.74 9.13
CA ALA A 62 21.49 2.51 9.07
C ALA A 62 22.32 3.80 8.88
N CYS A 63 21.69 4.89 8.42
CA CYS A 63 22.29 6.22 8.25
C CYS A 63 21.91 7.21 9.38
N ASP A 64 21.49 6.73 10.53
CA ASP A 64 21.04 7.54 11.70
C ASP A 64 19.85 8.49 11.41
N LYS A 65 19.08 8.22 10.35
CA LYS A 65 17.86 8.96 10.00
C LYS A 65 16.63 8.29 10.63
N LYS A 66 16.62 8.14 11.95
CA LYS A 66 15.63 7.34 12.69
C LYS A 66 14.20 7.80 12.48
N GLU A 67 13.94 9.13 12.57
CA GLU A 67 12.59 9.69 12.41
C GLU A 67 12.02 9.43 11.00
N TRP A 68 12.84 9.55 9.97
CA TRP A 68 12.44 9.23 8.61
C TRP A 68 12.20 7.72 8.40
N ALA A 69 13.06 6.88 9.01
CA ALA A 69 12.90 5.44 8.97
C ALA A 69 11.60 5.00 9.65
N GLU A 70 11.27 5.57 10.82
CA GLU A 70 10.05 5.30 11.57
C GLU A 70 8.81 5.77 10.79
N SER A 71 8.87 6.93 10.13
CA SER A 71 7.76 7.43 9.30
C SER A 71 7.47 6.49 8.13
N LEU A 72 8.51 6.04 7.40
CA LEU A 72 8.30 5.08 6.29
C LEU A 72 7.81 3.71 6.79
N LEU A 73 8.28 3.26 7.94
CA LEU A 73 7.80 2.00 8.53
C LEU A 73 6.32 2.12 8.97
N ALA A 74 5.90 3.28 9.47
CA ALA A 74 4.51 3.54 9.82
C ALA A 74 3.58 3.50 8.59
N ILE A 75 4.03 4.05 7.45
CA ILE A 75 3.33 3.88 6.16
C ILE A 75 3.29 2.40 5.78
N ALA A 76 4.42 1.69 5.80
CA ALA A 76 4.47 0.25 5.46
C ALA A 76 3.50 -0.60 6.28
N VAL A 77 3.28 -0.28 7.56
CA VAL A 77 2.31 -0.97 8.43
C VAL A 77 0.88 -0.71 7.95
N ASN A 78 0.56 0.51 7.52
CA ASN A 78 -0.76 0.80 6.96
C ASN A 78 -0.95 0.13 5.59
N GLU A 79 0.08 0.07 4.73
CA GLU A 79 0.03 -0.67 3.46
C GLU A 79 -0.16 -2.19 3.65
N MET A 80 0.38 -2.77 4.72
CA MET A 80 0.07 -4.15 5.08
C MET A 80 -1.42 -4.34 5.42
N HIS A 81 -2.05 -3.34 6.04
CA HIS A 81 -3.49 -3.35 6.30
C HIS A 81 -4.29 -3.22 4.99
N HIS A 82 -3.88 -2.33 4.06
CA HIS A 82 -4.49 -2.24 2.73
C HIS A 82 -4.37 -3.58 1.97
N LEU A 83 -3.21 -4.22 2.04
CA LEU A 83 -2.99 -5.54 1.43
C LEU A 83 -3.97 -6.59 2.00
N GLU A 84 -4.17 -6.63 3.33
CA GLU A 84 -5.15 -7.51 3.98
C GLU A 84 -6.58 -7.21 3.52
N ILE A 85 -6.97 -5.95 3.46
CA ILE A 85 -8.28 -5.49 2.99
C ILE A 85 -8.53 -5.93 1.54
N LEU A 86 -7.58 -5.65 0.64
CA LEU A 86 -7.69 -6.05 -0.77
C LEU A 86 -7.70 -7.56 -0.94
N GLY A 87 -6.90 -8.29 -0.16
CA GLY A 87 -6.91 -9.75 -0.14
C GLY A 87 -8.27 -10.31 0.31
N THR A 88 -8.89 -9.70 1.32
CA THR A 88 -10.23 -10.03 1.78
C THR A 88 -11.29 -9.74 0.72
N LEU A 89 -11.20 -8.59 0.04
CA LEU A 89 -12.07 -8.27 -1.10
C LEU A 89 -11.94 -9.29 -2.23
N ILE A 90 -10.72 -9.67 -2.60
CA ILE A 90 -10.46 -10.70 -3.63
C ILE A 90 -11.15 -12.00 -3.27
N CYS A 91 -11.06 -12.45 -2.00
CA CYS A 91 -11.77 -13.64 -1.52
C CYS A 91 -13.29 -13.49 -1.67
N LYS A 92 -13.86 -12.37 -1.23
CA LYS A 92 -15.30 -12.11 -1.33
C LYS A 92 -15.77 -12.01 -2.78
N LEU A 93 -14.93 -11.52 -3.68
CA LEU A 93 -15.20 -11.43 -5.12
C LEU A 93 -15.02 -12.76 -5.87
N GLY A 94 -14.64 -13.85 -5.18
CA GLY A 94 -14.67 -15.22 -5.69
C GLY A 94 -13.32 -15.79 -6.14
N ALA A 95 -12.18 -15.29 -5.62
CA ALA A 95 -10.86 -15.81 -5.95
C ALA A 95 -9.94 -15.96 -4.72
N PRO A 96 -8.99 -16.90 -4.71
CA PRO A 96 -7.93 -16.90 -3.72
C PRO A 96 -6.99 -15.70 -3.92
N PRO A 97 -6.50 -15.02 -2.83
CA PRO A 97 -5.67 -13.84 -2.92
C PRO A 97 -4.20 -14.23 -3.15
N ILE A 98 -3.91 -14.89 -4.25
CA ILE A 98 -2.54 -15.22 -4.64
C ILE A 98 -1.78 -13.95 -5.09
N PHE A 99 -0.49 -13.87 -4.81
CA PHE A 99 0.32 -12.68 -5.12
C PHE A 99 0.59 -12.56 -6.62
N THR A 100 -0.43 -12.18 -7.35
CA THR A 100 -0.39 -11.83 -8.78
C THR A 100 -1.27 -10.62 -9.04
N ALA A 101 -1.07 -9.95 -10.17
CA ALA A 101 -1.93 -8.85 -10.60
C ALA A 101 -3.28 -9.31 -11.20
N CYS A 102 -3.50 -10.62 -11.33
CA CYS A 102 -4.70 -11.18 -11.98
C CYS A 102 -5.17 -12.51 -11.34
N PRO A 103 -5.52 -12.54 -10.04
CA PRO A 103 -6.13 -13.72 -9.43
C PRO A 103 -7.40 -14.14 -10.20
N PRO A 104 -7.74 -15.43 -10.26
CA PRO A 104 -7.06 -16.56 -9.63
C PRO A 104 -5.95 -17.19 -10.47
N TYR A 105 -5.54 -16.56 -11.55
CA TYR A 105 -4.58 -17.14 -12.49
C TYR A 105 -3.16 -17.06 -11.92
N PRO A 106 -2.44 -18.20 -11.75
CA PRO A 106 -1.07 -18.23 -11.23
C PRO A 106 -0.04 -17.85 -12.30
N VAL A 107 -0.26 -16.72 -12.95
CA VAL A 107 0.62 -16.15 -13.98
C VAL A 107 1.05 -14.75 -13.58
N GLY A 108 2.28 -14.37 -13.86
CA GLY A 108 2.78 -13.04 -13.50
C GLY A 108 2.81 -12.83 -11.99
N TYR A 109 3.38 -13.78 -11.25
CA TYR A 109 3.59 -13.64 -9.81
C TYR A 109 4.33 -12.35 -9.48
N TYR A 110 4.06 -11.81 -8.31
CA TYR A 110 4.77 -10.65 -7.79
C TYR A 110 6.29 -10.83 -7.89
N SER A 111 6.97 -9.76 -8.23
CA SER A 111 8.43 -9.74 -8.32
C SER A 111 9.01 -8.56 -7.53
N ALA A 112 9.99 -8.82 -6.68
CA ALA A 112 10.74 -7.79 -5.99
C ALA A 112 11.51 -6.84 -6.93
N SER A 113 11.60 -7.15 -8.23
CA SER A 113 12.12 -6.24 -9.26
C SER A 113 11.21 -5.03 -9.52
N PHE A 114 9.99 -5.00 -8.97
CA PHE A 114 9.10 -3.85 -9.04
C PHE A 114 9.51 -2.74 -8.06
N VAL A 115 10.18 -3.09 -6.98
CA VAL A 115 10.66 -2.15 -5.97
C VAL A 115 11.70 -1.21 -6.56
N ASN A 116 11.62 0.07 -6.21
CA ASN A 116 12.61 1.07 -6.59
C ASN A 116 13.74 1.13 -5.55
N TYR A 117 14.91 0.59 -5.89
CA TYR A 117 16.07 0.46 -4.99
C TYR A 117 16.97 1.71 -5.00
N VAL A 118 16.41 2.92 -4.99
CA VAL A 118 17.17 4.17 -4.83
C VAL A 118 17.77 4.27 -3.43
N LYS A 119 18.87 5.06 -3.30
CA LYS A 119 19.70 5.05 -2.08
C LYS A 119 19.80 6.39 -1.37
N THR A 120 19.35 7.48 -1.96
CA THR A 120 19.41 8.80 -1.32
C THR A 120 18.03 9.21 -0.80
N PRO A 121 17.92 9.82 0.40
CA PRO A 121 16.63 10.16 0.99
C PRO A 121 15.70 10.93 0.04
N ALA A 122 16.19 12.00 -0.56
CA ALA A 122 15.39 12.80 -1.50
C ALA A 122 14.93 12.02 -2.74
N ALA A 123 15.70 11.01 -3.21
CA ALA A 123 15.25 10.14 -4.31
C ALA A 123 14.24 9.10 -3.84
N MET A 124 14.39 8.59 -2.60
CA MET A 124 13.41 7.71 -1.97
C MET A 124 12.04 8.41 -1.90
N PHE A 125 11.99 9.54 -1.21
CA PHE A 125 10.72 10.26 -0.99
C PHE A 125 10.07 10.75 -2.29
N ARG A 126 10.85 11.10 -3.35
CA ARG A 126 10.28 11.40 -4.67
C ARG A 126 9.68 10.17 -5.34
N ALA A 127 10.34 9.02 -5.24
CA ALA A 127 9.83 7.78 -5.80
C ALA A 127 8.55 7.32 -5.09
N ASP A 128 8.53 7.44 -3.75
CA ASP A 128 7.39 7.09 -2.93
C ASP A 128 6.21 8.02 -3.22
N LEU A 129 6.43 9.34 -3.21
CA LEU A 129 5.41 10.32 -3.52
C LEU A 129 4.81 10.13 -4.93
N TYR A 130 5.63 9.73 -5.90
CA TYR A 130 5.13 9.36 -7.22
C TYR A 130 4.26 8.10 -7.15
N GLY A 131 4.69 7.08 -6.39
CA GLY A 131 3.93 5.83 -6.17
C GLY A 131 2.56 6.08 -5.57
N GLU A 132 2.49 6.83 -4.45
CA GLU A 132 1.23 7.16 -3.78
C GLU A 132 0.25 7.94 -4.69
N ARG A 133 0.76 8.90 -5.46
CA ARG A 133 -0.07 9.63 -6.42
C ARG A 133 -0.62 8.71 -7.51
N CYS A 134 0.19 7.78 -8.01
CA CYS A 134 -0.27 6.76 -8.96
C CYS A 134 -1.31 5.83 -8.32
N ALA A 135 -1.14 5.44 -7.05
CA ALA A 135 -2.11 4.63 -6.32
C ALA A 135 -3.46 5.34 -6.20
N VAL A 136 -3.48 6.62 -5.78
CA VAL A 136 -4.71 7.44 -5.69
C VAL A 136 -5.41 7.53 -7.06
N GLU A 137 -4.68 7.78 -8.14
CA GLU A 137 -5.24 7.84 -9.49
C GLU A 137 -5.79 6.47 -9.93
N GLY A 138 -5.05 5.40 -9.64
CA GLY A 138 -5.45 4.02 -9.89
C GLY A 138 -6.75 3.66 -9.17
N TYR A 139 -6.85 3.96 -7.88
CA TYR A 139 -8.05 3.75 -7.08
C TYR A 139 -9.24 4.59 -7.56
N ARG A 140 -9.04 5.86 -7.92
CA ARG A 140 -10.10 6.69 -8.53
C ARG A 140 -10.59 6.13 -9.85
N SER A 141 -9.70 5.66 -10.70
CA SER A 141 -10.05 4.97 -11.96
C SER A 141 -10.79 3.65 -11.70
N MET A 142 -10.42 2.94 -10.63
CA MET A 142 -11.08 1.70 -10.21
C MET A 142 -12.52 1.97 -9.79
N LEU A 143 -12.78 3.01 -8.99
CA LEU A 143 -14.13 3.40 -8.55
C LEU A 143 -15.11 3.54 -9.71
N CYS A 144 -14.67 4.04 -10.85
CA CYS A 144 -15.51 4.16 -12.06
C CYS A 144 -15.95 2.79 -12.64
N LYS A 145 -15.34 1.68 -12.22
CA LYS A 145 -15.62 0.33 -12.70
C LYS A 145 -16.35 -0.54 -11.67
N LEU A 146 -16.51 -0.02 -10.47
CA LEU A 146 -17.19 -0.73 -9.37
C LEU A 146 -18.68 -0.48 -9.42
N SER A 147 -19.47 -1.54 -9.19
CA SER A 147 -20.92 -1.49 -9.17
C SER A 147 -21.50 -1.76 -7.77
N ASP A 148 -20.69 -2.20 -6.82
CA ASP A 148 -21.07 -2.49 -5.45
C ASP A 148 -20.67 -1.32 -4.54
N PRO A 149 -21.62 -0.70 -3.82
CA PRO A 149 -21.34 0.43 -2.96
C PRO A 149 -20.45 0.08 -1.75
N HIS A 150 -20.48 -1.17 -1.25
CA HIS A 150 -19.61 -1.61 -0.17
C HIS A 150 -18.15 -1.70 -0.65
N VAL A 151 -17.91 -2.25 -1.84
CA VAL A 151 -16.57 -2.28 -2.44
C VAL A 151 -16.07 -0.86 -2.70
N SER A 152 -16.92 0.02 -3.23
CA SER A 152 -16.56 1.43 -3.46
C SER A 152 -16.18 2.13 -2.17
N ALA A 153 -16.96 1.96 -1.10
CA ALA A 153 -16.67 2.57 0.21
C ALA A 153 -15.32 2.12 0.78
N VAL A 154 -14.95 0.84 0.60
CA VAL A 154 -13.63 0.32 1.02
C VAL A 154 -12.50 1.01 0.24
N ILE A 155 -12.64 1.14 -1.08
CA ILE A 155 -11.62 1.80 -1.91
C ILE A 155 -11.52 3.30 -1.59
N GLU A 156 -12.63 3.98 -1.36
CA GLU A 156 -12.65 5.38 -0.91
C GLU A 156 -11.93 5.56 0.43
N ARG A 157 -12.07 4.60 1.33
CA ARG A 157 -11.38 4.63 2.63
C ARG A 157 -9.86 4.45 2.48
N ILE A 158 -9.42 3.55 1.59
CA ILE A 158 -7.99 3.40 1.26
C ILE A 158 -7.46 4.71 0.67
N ILE A 159 -8.15 5.34 -0.28
CA ILE A 159 -7.74 6.65 -0.84
C ILE A 159 -7.52 7.69 0.27
N ALA A 160 -8.33 7.69 1.31
CA ALA A 160 -8.15 8.63 2.41
C ALA A 160 -6.82 8.41 3.16
N ASP A 161 -6.37 7.17 3.29
CA ASP A 161 -5.07 6.85 3.88
C ASP A 161 -3.91 7.25 2.95
N GLU A 162 -4.02 6.98 1.65
CA GLU A 162 -3.01 7.39 0.67
C GLU A 162 -2.77 8.91 0.66
N LEU A 163 -3.82 9.70 0.91
CA LEU A 163 -3.67 11.15 1.02
C LEU A 163 -2.89 11.56 2.27
N VAL A 164 -3.00 10.82 3.38
CA VAL A 164 -2.16 11.02 4.58
C VAL A 164 -0.70 10.63 4.31
N HIS A 165 -0.48 9.55 3.55
CA HIS A 165 0.87 9.14 3.12
C HIS A 165 1.51 10.23 2.25
N ILE A 166 0.79 10.76 1.26
CA ILE A 166 1.25 11.86 0.39
C ILE A 166 1.67 13.07 1.22
N GLU A 167 0.83 13.54 2.14
CA GLU A 167 1.14 14.68 3.01
C GLU A 167 2.42 14.43 3.83
N THR A 168 2.55 13.23 4.38
CA THR A 168 3.72 12.82 5.14
C THR A 168 4.99 12.84 4.28
N LEU A 169 4.93 12.27 3.08
CA LEU A 169 6.06 12.20 2.15
C LEU A 169 6.46 13.59 1.59
N GLU A 170 5.49 14.48 1.37
CA GLU A 170 5.77 15.88 0.99
C GLU A 170 6.55 16.61 2.09
N ARG A 171 6.17 16.41 3.35
CA ARG A 171 6.91 16.94 4.50
C ARG A 171 8.33 16.37 4.55
N LEU A 172 8.49 15.04 4.50
CA LEU A 172 9.80 14.38 4.52
C LEU A 172 10.71 14.84 3.37
N LEU A 173 10.14 15.03 2.18
CA LEU A 173 10.88 15.52 1.02
C LEU A 173 11.34 16.96 1.21
N SER A 174 10.59 17.80 1.92
CA SER A 174 10.97 19.17 2.20
C SER A 174 12.12 19.30 3.21
N GLU A 175 12.34 18.25 4.02
CA GLU A 175 13.38 18.16 5.03
C GLU A 175 14.68 17.49 4.51
N ALA A 176 14.66 16.87 3.32
CA ALA A 176 15.74 16.07 2.75
C ALA A 176 16.60 16.86 1.76
#